data_3a297677b33e43a640d028a01f8399e5
#
_entry.id   3a297677b33e43a640d028a01f8399e5
#
_cell.length_a   1.000
_cell.length_b   1.000
_cell.length_c   1.000
_cell.angle_alpha   90.00
_cell.angle_beta   90.00
_cell.angle_gamma   90.00
#
_symmetry.space_group_name_H-M   'P 1'
#
loop_
_entity.id
_entity.type
_entity.pdbx_description
1 polymer ?
#
loop_
_entity_poly.entity_id
_entity_poly.type
_entity_poly.pdbx_seq_one_letter_code
_entity_poly.pdbx_strand_id
1 'polypeptide(L)'
;MNAIVELPQMQIMSVAAMTDRINAIQTVTRQKMIADVHFGVIPGTKKPTLYKAGSEMLLTMFQIGTTVDVIDLSSEDRIKYRVVVTGIHTPSGRAIGQGVGECSSGEEKYKWRNAVCDEEFDGAPEGSRRIKWGRGGGGTIYQTRQVRTTPDDLSNTVLKMAKKRAQIDMTLTALGVSDLFNQDIEDLPPELRQGAADDHGAGPAVMAGGPIEHPGMKAAKSAQELAKIMSSMKQDEKKKYVAYFNVRMQELKEAGL
;
A
#
# COMPACT_ATOMS: atom_id res chain seq x y z
N MET A 1 16.65 -33.28 44.76
CA MET A 1 15.62 -32.26 44.88
C MET A 1 15.24 -31.84 43.48
N ASN A 2 14.05 -32.28 43.01
CA ASN A 2 13.56 -31.85 41.71
C ASN A 2 12.91 -30.45 41.88
N ALA A 3 13.53 -29.44 41.30
CA ALA A 3 12.89 -28.13 41.22
C ALA A 3 11.65 -28.24 40.32
N ILE A 4 10.47 -28.04 40.90
CA ILE A 4 9.24 -27.88 40.14
C ILE A 4 9.37 -26.55 39.41
N VAL A 5 9.57 -26.59 38.10
CA VAL A 5 9.49 -25.41 37.25
C VAL A 5 8.01 -25.04 37.14
N GLU A 6 7.58 -24.05 37.90
CA GLU A 6 6.25 -23.47 37.72
C GLU A 6 6.16 -22.88 36.32
N LEU A 7 5.34 -23.43 35.46
CA LEU A 7 5.02 -22.86 34.17
C LEU A 7 4.30 -21.51 34.40
N PRO A 8 4.71 -20.44 33.70
CA PRO A 8 4.03 -19.16 33.81
C PRO A 8 2.55 -19.32 33.48
N GLN A 9 1.68 -18.94 34.40
CA GLN A 9 0.23 -18.95 34.16
C GLN A 9 -0.06 -18.11 32.91
N MET A 10 -0.80 -18.69 31.97
CA MET A 10 -1.24 -18.03 30.76
C MET A 10 -2.22 -16.90 31.17
N GLN A 11 -1.75 -15.66 31.13
CA GLN A 11 -2.61 -14.50 31.37
C GLN A 11 -3.46 -14.24 30.12
N ILE A 12 -4.73 -14.59 30.19
CA ILE A 12 -5.71 -14.28 29.17
C ILE A 12 -6.11 -12.80 29.31
N MET A 13 -6.06 -12.06 28.21
CA MET A 13 -6.53 -10.67 28.17
C MET A 13 -8.04 -10.64 28.51
N SER A 14 -8.46 -9.73 29.38
CA SER A 14 -9.89 -9.57 29.68
C SER A 14 -10.68 -9.07 28.46
N VAL A 15 -11.96 -9.36 28.40
CA VAL A 15 -12.84 -8.85 27.33
C VAL A 15 -12.84 -7.33 27.30
N ALA A 16 -12.79 -6.65 28.44
CA ALA A 16 -12.71 -5.19 28.52
C ALA A 16 -11.43 -4.68 27.88
N ALA A 17 -10.25 -5.24 28.21
CA ALA A 17 -8.98 -4.84 27.63
C ALA A 17 -8.93 -5.10 26.10
N MET A 18 -9.56 -6.18 25.64
CA MET A 18 -9.67 -6.45 24.21
C MET A 18 -10.57 -5.41 23.51
N THR A 19 -11.69 -5.06 24.12
CA THR A 19 -12.60 -4.04 23.61
C THR A 19 -11.90 -2.65 23.53
N ASP A 20 -11.17 -2.28 24.56
CA ASP A 20 -10.41 -1.02 24.58
C ASP A 20 -9.37 -0.97 23.46
N ARG A 21 -8.69 -2.08 23.21
CA ARG A 21 -7.72 -2.21 22.12
C ARG A 21 -8.39 -2.04 20.74
N ILE A 22 -9.52 -2.70 20.51
CA ILE A 22 -10.29 -2.59 19.27
C ILE A 22 -10.75 -1.15 19.06
N ASN A 23 -11.32 -0.53 20.10
CA ASN A 23 -11.77 0.85 20.07
C ASN A 23 -10.63 1.84 19.77
N ALA A 24 -9.45 1.62 20.33
CA ALA A 24 -8.27 2.43 20.07
C ALA A 24 -7.85 2.34 18.58
N ILE A 25 -7.81 1.14 18.01
CA ILE A 25 -7.50 0.95 16.59
C ILE A 25 -8.54 1.63 15.69
N GLN A 26 -9.83 1.43 15.97
CA GLN A 26 -10.89 2.06 15.21
C GLN A 26 -10.85 3.59 15.29
N THR A 27 -10.52 4.13 16.46
CA THR A 27 -10.39 5.58 16.69
C THR A 27 -9.24 6.14 15.86
N VAL A 28 -8.07 5.51 15.87
CA VAL A 28 -6.91 5.93 15.05
C VAL A 28 -7.26 5.83 13.56
N THR A 29 -7.90 4.74 13.14
CA THR A 29 -8.30 4.57 11.74
C THR A 29 -9.22 5.69 11.28
N ARG A 30 -10.20 6.08 12.10
CA ARG A 30 -11.16 7.14 11.74
C ARG A 30 -10.60 8.56 11.83
N GLN A 31 -9.76 8.84 12.82
CA GLN A 31 -9.34 10.21 13.16
C GLN A 31 -7.97 10.59 12.61
N LYS A 32 -7.09 9.63 12.38
CA LYS A 32 -5.69 9.87 12.01
C LYS A 32 -5.28 9.27 10.69
N MET A 33 -5.91 8.17 10.26
CA MET A 33 -5.60 7.57 8.97
C MET A 33 -6.30 8.33 7.84
N ILE A 34 -5.57 8.59 6.78
CA ILE A 34 -6.02 9.29 5.58
C ILE A 34 -6.22 8.23 4.49
N ALA A 35 -7.38 8.24 3.84
CA ALA A 35 -7.64 7.39 2.68
C ALA A 35 -6.61 7.67 1.57
N ASP A 36 -6.27 6.67 0.80
CA ASP A 36 -5.28 6.67 -0.28
C ASP A 36 -3.81 6.95 0.17
N VAL A 37 -3.60 7.18 1.48
CA VAL A 37 -2.26 7.29 2.09
C VAL A 37 -1.96 6.12 3.02
N HIS A 38 -2.89 5.83 3.94
CA HIS A 38 -2.73 4.81 4.98
C HIS A 38 -3.52 3.54 4.69
N PHE A 39 -4.60 3.66 3.96
CA PHE A 39 -5.43 2.56 3.48
C PHE A 39 -6.14 2.97 2.18
N GLY A 40 -6.58 2.01 1.39
CA GLY A 40 -7.37 2.28 0.19
C GLY A 40 -8.53 1.32 0.04
N VAL A 41 -9.62 1.81 -0.55
CA VAL A 41 -10.79 0.99 -0.88
C VAL A 41 -10.69 0.60 -2.35
N ILE A 42 -10.56 -0.68 -2.60
CA ILE A 42 -10.49 -1.21 -3.97
C ILE A 42 -11.91 -1.49 -4.44
N PRO A 43 -12.32 -1.00 -5.64
CA PRO A 43 -13.63 -1.31 -6.20
C PRO A 43 -13.87 -2.82 -6.23
N GLY A 44 -15.01 -3.25 -5.71
CA GLY A 44 -15.39 -4.67 -5.63
C GLY A 44 -14.91 -5.41 -4.37
N THR A 45 -14.14 -4.78 -3.48
CA THR A 45 -13.80 -5.34 -2.18
C THR A 45 -14.68 -4.76 -1.07
N LYS A 46 -15.01 -5.61 -0.08
CA LYS A 46 -15.86 -5.18 1.06
C LYS A 46 -15.08 -4.43 2.14
N LYS A 47 -13.77 -4.63 2.22
CA LYS A 47 -12.90 -4.07 3.25
C LYS A 47 -11.80 -3.24 2.63
N PRO A 48 -11.35 -2.16 3.28
CA PRO A 48 -10.18 -1.42 2.84
C PRO A 48 -8.92 -2.26 2.95
N THR A 49 -7.96 -2.00 2.09
CA THR A 49 -6.62 -2.59 2.11
C THR A 49 -5.68 -1.69 2.92
N LEU A 50 -4.95 -2.26 3.87
CA LEU A 50 -3.97 -1.53 4.65
C LEU A 50 -2.71 -1.27 3.82
N TYR A 51 -2.26 -0.02 3.75
CA TYR A 51 -1.01 0.35 3.11
C TYR A 51 0.15 0.32 4.10
N LYS A 52 1.38 0.34 3.57
CA LYS A 52 2.60 0.33 4.40
C LYS A 52 2.60 1.47 5.42
N ALA A 53 2.24 2.69 5.01
CA ALA A 53 2.16 3.84 5.91
C ALA A 53 1.14 3.65 7.04
N GLY A 54 0.01 3.02 6.76
CA GLY A 54 -1.00 2.66 7.77
C GLY A 54 -0.47 1.59 8.74
N SER A 55 0.22 0.57 8.22
CA SER A 55 0.91 -0.42 9.05
C SER A 55 1.90 0.26 10.00
N GLU A 56 2.76 1.13 9.50
CA GLU A 56 3.77 1.85 10.30
C GLU A 56 3.12 2.72 11.39
N MET A 57 2.00 3.36 11.10
CA MET A 57 1.24 4.13 12.10
C MET A 57 0.71 3.24 13.22
N LEU A 58 0.11 2.09 12.89
CA LEU A 58 -0.38 1.13 13.89
C LEU A 58 0.77 0.56 14.72
N LEU A 59 1.88 0.18 14.11
CA LEU A 59 3.04 -0.33 14.81
C LEU A 59 3.62 0.70 15.78
N THR A 60 3.71 1.97 15.38
CA THR A 60 4.15 3.07 16.24
C THR A 60 3.21 3.26 17.43
N MET A 61 1.90 3.23 17.20
CA MET A 61 0.90 3.39 18.27
C MET A 61 1.02 2.30 19.34
N PHE A 62 1.29 1.06 18.93
CA PHE A 62 1.42 -0.07 19.85
C PHE A 62 2.87 -0.34 20.29
N GLN A 63 3.79 0.58 20.00
CA GLN A 63 5.21 0.49 20.35
C GLN A 63 5.85 -0.82 19.88
N ILE A 64 5.57 -1.18 18.63
CA ILE A 64 6.07 -2.41 18.00
C ILE A 64 7.23 -2.06 17.09
N GLY A 65 8.42 -2.54 17.44
CA GLY A 65 9.57 -2.60 16.55
C GLY A 65 9.54 -3.86 15.68
N THR A 66 10.31 -3.89 14.61
CA THR A 66 10.37 -5.05 13.73
C THR A 66 11.80 -5.53 13.49
N THR A 67 11.99 -6.84 13.46
CA THR A 67 13.18 -7.48 12.89
C THR A 67 12.81 -8.12 11.57
N VAL A 68 13.78 -8.24 10.67
CA VAL A 68 13.55 -8.68 9.30
C VAL A 68 14.58 -9.73 8.92
N ASP A 69 14.11 -10.91 8.53
CA ASP A 69 14.92 -11.99 7.98
C ASP A 69 14.62 -12.12 6.50
N VAL A 70 15.66 -12.11 5.68
CA VAL A 70 15.56 -12.21 4.22
C VAL A 70 16.11 -13.57 3.79
N ILE A 71 15.28 -14.31 3.08
CA ILE A 71 15.64 -15.59 2.49
C ILE A 71 15.70 -15.41 0.98
N ASP A 72 16.89 -15.56 0.41
CA ASP A 72 17.07 -15.52 -1.04
C ASP A 72 16.69 -16.86 -1.66
N LEU A 73 15.74 -16.85 -2.57
CA LEU A 73 15.22 -17.97 -3.32
C LEU A 73 15.43 -17.76 -4.84
N SER A 74 16.37 -16.90 -5.19
CA SER A 74 16.67 -16.57 -6.59
C SER A 74 17.30 -17.77 -7.34
N SER A 75 17.17 -17.73 -8.66
CA SER A 75 17.82 -18.62 -9.61
C SER A 75 18.41 -17.81 -10.76
N GLU A 76 19.17 -18.41 -11.66
CA GLU A 76 19.79 -17.73 -12.80
C GLU A 76 18.82 -16.86 -13.63
N ASP A 77 17.57 -17.32 -13.78
CA ASP A 77 16.56 -16.65 -14.61
C ASP A 77 15.57 -15.80 -13.81
N ARG A 78 15.66 -15.78 -12.47
CA ARG A 78 14.62 -15.21 -11.65
C ARG A 78 15.12 -14.76 -10.28
N ILE A 79 14.91 -13.51 -9.97
CA ILE A 79 15.06 -12.97 -8.61
C ILE A 79 13.80 -13.29 -7.81
N LYS A 80 13.96 -13.89 -6.63
CA LYS A 80 12.87 -14.21 -5.71
C LYS A 80 13.33 -14.09 -4.27
N TYR A 81 12.59 -13.36 -3.46
CA TYR A 81 12.82 -13.26 -2.02
C TYR A 81 11.59 -13.68 -1.23
N ARG A 82 11.85 -14.38 -0.13
CA ARG A 82 10.93 -14.54 0.98
C ARG A 82 11.44 -13.72 2.14
N VAL A 83 10.58 -12.92 2.73
CA VAL A 83 10.90 -12.09 3.90
C VAL A 83 10.00 -12.50 5.05
N VAL A 84 10.60 -12.66 6.23
CA VAL A 84 9.90 -12.85 7.49
C VAL A 84 10.08 -11.60 8.33
N VAL A 85 8.99 -11.01 8.77
CA VAL A 85 9.00 -9.86 9.68
C VAL A 85 8.46 -10.31 11.02
N THR A 86 9.24 -10.11 12.08
CA THR A 86 8.82 -10.38 13.46
C THR A 86 8.53 -9.07 14.16
N GLY A 87 7.33 -8.92 14.71
CA GLY A 87 6.92 -7.81 15.55
C GLY A 87 7.37 -8.03 17.00
N ILE A 88 8.05 -7.03 17.57
CA ILE A 88 8.54 -7.05 18.94
C ILE A 88 7.92 -5.87 19.69
N HIS A 89 7.20 -6.13 20.76
CA HIS A 89 6.73 -5.07 21.66
C HIS A 89 7.92 -4.48 22.40
N THR A 90 8.33 -3.29 22.00
CA THR A 90 9.57 -2.65 22.45
C THR A 90 9.70 -2.55 23.97
N PRO A 91 8.64 -2.14 24.73
CA PRO A 91 8.76 -2.03 26.19
C PRO A 91 9.00 -3.36 26.92
N SER A 92 8.51 -4.48 26.39
CA SER A 92 8.66 -5.80 27.04
C SER A 92 9.68 -6.71 26.37
N GLY A 93 10.19 -6.36 25.20
CA GLY A 93 11.08 -7.21 24.40
C GLY A 93 10.45 -8.49 23.86
N ARG A 94 9.11 -8.68 24.02
CA ARG A 94 8.43 -9.92 23.61
C ARG A 94 8.07 -9.89 22.14
N ALA A 95 8.34 -10.98 21.43
CA ALA A 95 7.78 -11.21 20.11
C ALA A 95 6.26 -11.39 20.23
N ILE A 96 5.50 -10.70 19.37
CA ILE A 96 4.04 -10.66 19.42
C ILE A 96 3.39 -11.24 18.17
N GLY A 97 4.15 -11.48 17.13
CA GLY A 97 3.67 -12.08 15.90
C GLY A 97 4.72 -12.04 14.79
N GLN A 98 4.47 -12.82 13.76
CA GLN A 98 5.27 -12.84 12.55
C GLN A 98 4.37 -12.72 11.33
N GLY A 99 4.93 -12.18 10.26
CA GLY A 99 4.31 -12.16 8.94
C GLY A 99 5.32 -12.56 7.87
N VAL A 100 4.83 -13.19 6.83
CA VAL A 100 5.63 -13.69 5.72
C VAL A 100 5.18 -13.05 4.41
N GLY A 101 6.15 -12.64 3.60
CA GLY A 101 5.87 -12.11 2.27
C GLY A 101 6.87 -12.62 1.25
N GLU A 102 6.37 -13.00 0.09
CA GLU A 102 7.21 -13.37 -1.06
C GLU A 102 6.97 -12.39 -2.21
N CYS A 103 8.02 -12.22 -3.02
CA CYS A 103 7.93 -11.52 -4.28
C CYS A 103 8.95 -12.08 -5.27
N SER A 104 8.63 -12.02 -6.56
CA SER A 104 9.47 -12.55 -7.61
C SER A 104 9.44 -11.66 -8.86
N SER A 105 10.59 -11.53 -9.53
CA SER A 105 10.68 -10.92 -10.86
C SER A 105 9.87 -11.68 -11.93
N GLY A 106 9.46 -12.93 -11.63
CA GLY A 106 8.58 -13.73 -12.47
C GLY A 106 7.10 -13.39 -12.39
N GLU A 107 6.68 -12.52 -11.45
CA GLU A 107 5.30 -12.03 -11.40
C GLU A 107 4.97 -11.21 -12.65
N GLU A 108 3.75 -11.34 -13.17
CA GLU A 108 3.33 -10.69 -14.42
C GLU A 108 3.64 -9.20 -14.48
N LYS A 109 3.47 -8.49 -13.38
CA LYS A 109 3.72 -7.04 -13.31
C LYS A 109 5.20 -6.66 -13.38
N TYR A 110 6.09 -7.58 -13.07
CA TYR A 110 7.54 -7.36 -13.10
C TYR A 110 8.20 -7.99 -14.31
N LYS A 111 7.68 -9.13 -14.75
CA LYS A 111 8.22 -9.89 -15.86
C LYS A 111 8.19 -9.13 -17.18
N TRP A 112 7.19 -8.28 -17.35
CA TRP A 112 6.93 -7.58 -18.60
C TRP A 112 6.80 -6.08 -18.36
N ARG A 113 7.44 -5.29 -19.21
CA ARG A 113 7.25 -3.85 -19.30
C ARG A 113 6.79 -3.43 -20.70
N ASN A 114 6.19 -2.27 -20.81
CA ASN A 114 5.86 -1.72 -22.12
C ASN A 114 7.15 -1.40 -22.87
N ALA A 115 7.18 -1.70 -24.14
CA ALA A 115 8.25 -1.26 -25.02
C ALA A 115 8.21 0.28 -25.15
N VAL A 116 9.38 0.90 -25.18
CA VAL A 116 9.52 2.36 -25.30
C VAL A 116 9.17 2.82 -26.71
N CYS A 117 9.54 2.02 -27.72
CA CYS A 117 9.28 2.28 -29.12
C CYS A 117 9.12 0.98 -29.90
N ASP A 118 8.71 1.07 -31.16
CA ASP A 118 8.51 -0.08 -32.03
C ASP A 118 9.82 -0.79 -32.35
N GLU A 119 10.91 -0.04 -32.50
CA GLU A 119 12.25 -0.59 -32.77
C GLU A 119 12.75 -1.46 -31.61
N GLU A 120 12.47 -1.08 -30.37
CA GLU A 120 12.81 -1.90 -29.20
C GLU A 120 12.01 -3.20 -29.22
N PHE A 121 10.72 -3.13 -29.54
CA PHE A 121 9.89 -4.33 -29.61
C PHE A 121 10.31 -5.26 -30.73
N ASP A 122 10.58 -4.71 -31.91
CA ASP A 122 10.93 -5.51 -33.09
C ASP A 122 12.35 -6.09 -32.99
N GLY A 123 13.28 -5.39 -32.34
CA GLY A 123 14.63 -5.85 -32.07
C GLY A 123 14.75 -6.86 -30.92
N ALA A 124 13.73 -6.98 -30.07
CA ALA A 124 13.73 -7.96 -28.98
C ALA A 124 13.56 -9.40 -29.51
N PRO A 125 14.26 -10.40 -28.92
CA PRO A 125 14.05 -11.82 -29.24
C PRO A 125 12.57 -12.22 -29.13
N GLU A 126 12.12 -13.14 -29.98
CA GLU A 126 10.70 -13.54 -30.02
C GLU A 126 10.16 -14.02 -28.67
N GLY A 127 10.92 -14.80 -27.91
CA GLY A 127 10.57 -15.25 -26.56
C GLY A 127 10.61 -14.15 -25.47
N SER A 128 11.15 -12.98 -25.81
CA SER A 128 11.30 -11.83 -24.89
C SER A 128 10.36 -10.66 -25.26
N ARG A 129 9.41 -10.86 -26.16
CA ARG A 129 8.41 -9.87 -26.54
C ARG A 129 7.02 -10.49 -26.62
N ARG A 130 5.98 -9.69 -26.37
CA ARG A 130 4.58 -10.11 -26.51
C ARG A 130 3.67 -8.94 -26.78
N ILE A 131 2.50 -9.24 -27.34
CA ILE A 131 1.38 -8.30 -27.42
C ILE A 131 0.41 -8.64 -26.29
N LYS A 132 0.18 -7.71 -25.39
CA LYS A 132 -0.82 -7.82 -24.33
C LYS A 132 -2.10 -7.13 -24.78
N TRP A 133 -3.22 -7.85 -24.71
CA TRP A 133 -4.54 -7.29 -24.94
C TRP A 133 -5.08 -6.68 -23.64
N GLY A 134 -5.70 -5.53 -23.75
CA GLY A 134 -6.38 -4.85 -22.64
C GLY A 134 -7.76 -4.35 -23.07
N ARG A 135 -8.61 -4.09 -22.09
CA ARG A 135 -9.92 -3.49 -22.29
C ARG A 135 -9.95 -2.14 -21.56
N GLY A 136 -10.15 -1.05 -22.29
CA GLY A 136 -10.30 0.29 -21.75
C GLY A 136 -11.70 0.56 -21.21
N GLY A 137 -11.86 1.72 -20.59
CA GLY A 137 -13.18 2.23 -20.19
C GLY A 137 -14.08 2.34 -21.41
N GLY A 138 -15.34 1.88 -21.28
CA GLY A 138 -16.26 1.82 -22.41
C GLY A 138 -16.15 0.59 -23.31
N GLY A 139 -15.31 -0.40 -22.93
CA GLY A 139 -15.23 -1.69 -23.64
C GLY A 139 -14.28 -1.73 -24.85
N THR A 140 -13.58 -0.64 -25.15
CA THR A 140 -12.59 -0.57 -26.24
C THR A 140 -11.44 -1.53 -25.98
N ILE A 141 -11.15 -2.40 -26.96
CA ILE A 141 -10.01 -3.34 -26.89
C ILE A 141 -8.78 -2.63 -27.46
N TYR A 142 -7.66 -2.73 -26.73
CA TYR A 142 -6.37 -2.20 -27.18
C TYR A 142 -5.25 -3.22 -27.00
N GLN A 143 -4.19 -3.03 -27.74
CA GLN A 143 -2.98 -3.84 -27.68
C GLN A 143 -1.84 -3.01 -27.08
N THR A 144 -0.99 -3.66 -26.28
CA THR A 144 0.22 -3.06 -25.74
C THR A 144 1.40 -3.96 -26.10
N ARG A 145 2.41 -3.39 -26.74
CA ARG A 145 3.67 -4.06 -27.04
C ARG A 145 4.52 -4.12 -25.78
N GLN A 146 4.91 -5.32 -25.37
CA GLN A 146 5.67 -5.53 -24.15
C GLN A 146 6.95 -6.31 -24.43
N VAL A 147 8.01 -5.96 -23.72
CA VAL A 147 9.30 -6.64 -23.70
C VAL A 147 9.61 -7.17 -22.30
N ARG A 148 10.39 -8.24 -22.22
CA ARG A 148 10.78 -8.87 -20.96
C ARG A 148 11.72 -7.93 -20.20
N THR A 149 11.47 -7.75 -18.92
CA THR A 149 12.36 -7.00 -18.03
C THR A 149 13.52 -7.88 -17.59
N THR A 150 14.73 -7.33 -17.52
CA THR A 150 15.89 -8.00 -16.96
C THR A 150 15.67 -8.26 -15.47
N PRO A 151 15.79 -9.51 -14.98
CA PRO A 151 15.53 -9.83 -13.58
C PRO A 151 16.38 -9.02 -12.59
N ASP A 152 17.65 -8.80 -12.91
CA ASP A 152 18.60 -8.09 -12.03
C ASP A 152 18.21 -6.65 -11.76
N ASP A 153 17.64 -5.96 -12.74
CA ASP A 153 17.13 -4.58 -12.59
C ASP A 153 15.98 -4.48 -11.56
N LEU A 154 15.36 -5.62 -11.26
CA LEU A 154 14.22 -5.72 -10.33
C LEU A 154 14.61 -6.15 -8.93
N SER A 155 15.87 -6.52 -8.66
CA SER A 155 16.29 -7.11 -7.38
C SER A 155 15.83 -6.29 -6.17
N ASN A 156 16.14 -5.00 -6.14
CA ASN A 156 15.72 -4.11 -5.05
C ASN A 156 14.19 -3.93 -4.96
N THR A 157 13.51 -3.87 -6.12
CA THR A 157 12.05 -3.74 -6.18
C THR A 157 11.37 -4.97 -5.61
N VAL A 158 11.82 -6.16 -6.01
CA VAL A 158 11.30 -7.45 -5.54
C VAL A 158 11.54 -7.61 -4.03
N LEU A 159 12.74 -7.27 -3.53
CA LEU A 159 13.07 -7.32 -2.12
C LEU A 159 12.17 -6.38 -1.28
N LYS A 160 12.04 -5.12 -1.71
CA LYS A 160 11.19 -4.13 -1.01
C LYS A 160 9.73 -4.57 -1.00
N MET A 161 9.25 -5.20 -2.07
CA MET A 161 7.89 -5.68 -2.16
C MET A 161 7.65 -6.90 -1.26
N ALA A 162 8.57 -7.87 -1.22
CA ALA A 162 8.50 -8.99 -0.29
C ALA A 162 8.47 -8.49 1.17
N LYS A 163 9.33 -7.52 1.51
CA LYS A 163 9.34 -6.90 2.84
C LYS A 163 8.02 -6.18 3.16
N LYS A 164 7.45 -5.43 2.20
CA LYS A 164 6.17 -4.74 2.37
C LYS A 164 5.06 -5.74 2.69
N ARG A 165 4.94 -6.82 1.90
CA ARG A 165 3.96 -7.89 2.11
C ARG A 165 4.10 -8.50 3.50
N ALA A 166 5.32 -8.89 3.89
CA ALA A 166 5.60 -9.46 5.21
C ALA A 166 5.24 -8.51 6.37
N GLN A 167 5.53 -7.22 6.23
CA GLN A 167 5.21 -6.23 7.26
C GLN A 167 3.69 -6.05 7.43
N ILE A 168 2.93 -5.99 6.35
CA ILE A 168 1.47 -5.87 6.41
C ILE A 168 0.87 -7.13 7.03
N ASP A 169 1.27 -8.31 6.60
CA ASP A 169 0.82 -9.59 7.15
C ASP A 169 1.10 -9.68 8.65
N MET A 170 2.32 -9.35 9.08
CA MET A 170 2.69 -9.28 10.51
C MET A 170 1.80 -8.31 11.28
N THR A 171 1.53 -7.12 10.72
CA THR A 171 0.71 -6.10 11.39
C THR A 171 -0.71 -6.58 11.58
N LEU A 172 -1.33 -7.15 10.56
CA LEU A 172 -2.68 -7.69 10.62
C LEU A 172 -2.79 -8.82 11.64
N THR A 173 -1.82 -9.72 11.64
CA THR A 173 -1.73 -10.88 12.55
C THR A 173 -1.48 -10.45 13.99
N ALA A 174 -0.44 -9.64 14.24
CA ALA A 174 -0.03 -9.24 15.59
C ALA A 174 -1.05 -8.35 16.29
N LEU A 175 -1.80 -7.54 15.53
CA LEU A 175 -2.82 -6.66 16.08
C LEU A 175 -4.23 -7.25 16.04
N GLY A 176 -4.43 -8.38 15.32
CA GLY A 176 -5.74 -9.02 15.18
C GLY A 176 -6.74 -8.14 14.43
N VAL A 177 -6.31 -7.44 13.37
CA VAL A 177 -7.13 -6.47 12.62
C VAL A 177 -7.52 -6.94 11.21
N SER A 178 -7.42 -8.22 10.94
CA SER A 178 -7.82 -8.82 9.65
C SER A 178 -9.34 -8.74 9.38
N ASP A 179 -10.13 -8.42 10.40
CA ASP A 179 -11.55 -8.11 10.25
C ASP A 179 -11.79 -6.67 9.74
N LEU A 180 -10.88 -5.75 10.00
CA LEU A 180 -10.96 -4.34 9.59
C LEU A 180 -10.34 -4.09 8.22
N PHE A 181 -9.26 -4.80 7.89
CA PHE A 181 -8.50 -4.61 6.66
C PHE A 181 -8.36 -5.91 5.88
N ASN A 182 -8.36 -5.80 4.54
CA ASN A 182 -7.92 -6.88 3.67
C ASN A 182 -6.38 -6.92 3.62
N GLN A 183 -5.86 -8.11 3.31
CA GLN A 183 -4.48 -8.29 2.89
C GLN A 183 -4.24 -7.63 1.52
N ASP A 184 -3.05 -7.73 1.01
CA ASP A 184 -2.52 -7.00 -0.13
C ASP A 184 -3.46 -6.89 -1.34
N ILE A 185 -3.44 -5.71 -2.00
CA ILE A 185 -4.01 -5.45 -3.34
C ILE A 185 -3.52 -6.50 -4.36
N GLU A 186 -2.35 -7.05 -4.12
CA GLU A 186 -1.66 -7.94 -5.03
C GLU A 186 -2.21 -9.37 -5.05
N ASP A 187 -2.94 -9.75 -4.02
CA ASP A 187 -3.64 -11.04 -3.93
C ASP A 187 -5.02 -11.00 -4.60
N LEU A 188 -5.45 -9.82 -5.07
CA LEU A 188 -6.69 -9.68 -5.81
C LEU A 188 -6.55 -10.16 -7.26
N PRO A 189 -7.62 -10.70 -7.85
CA PRO A 189 -7.66 -11.01 -9.27
C PRO A 189 -7.25 -9.80 -10.13
N PRO A 190 -6.53 -10.00 -11.25
CA PRO A 190 -6.04 -8.91 -12.10
C PRO A 190 -7.14 -7.94 -12.55
N GLU A 191 -8.36 -8.41 -12.69
CA GLU A 191 -9.52 -7.64 -13.10
C GLU A 191 -9.90 -6.57 -12.06
N LEU A 192 -9.70 -6.87 -10.78
CA LEU A 192 -9.98 -5.96 -9.66
C LEU A 192 -8.83 -5.00 -9.36
N ARG A 193 -7.62 -5.30 -9.85
CA ARG A 193 -6.44 -4.43 -9.66
C ARG A 193 -6.45 -3.20 -10.58
N GLN A 194 -7.19 -3.22 -11.68
CA GLN A 194 -7.21 -2.15 -12.68
C GLN A 194 -7.82 -0.81 -12.20
N GLY A 195 -8.42 -0.79 -11.02
CA GLY A 195 -8.90 0.45 -10.38
C GLY A 195 -8.00 1.00 -9.27
N ALA A 196 -7.03 0.22 -8.83
CA ALA A 196 -6.00 0.69 -7.91
C ALA A 196 -4.83 1.19 -8.77
N ALA A 197 -4.70 2.51 -8.88
CA ALA A 197 -3.63 3.15 -9.63
C ALA A 197 -2.28 2.49 -9.29
N ASP A 198 -1.45 2.32 -10.32
CA ASP A 198 -0.08 1.85 -10.26
C ASP A 198 0.81 2.80 -9.43
N ASP A 199 0.54 2.91 -8.12
CA ASP A 199 1.38 3.67 -7.17
C ASP A 199 2.36 2.74 -6.46
N HIS A 200 3.13 1.97 -7.23
CA HIS A 200 4.10 1.01 -6.70
C HIS A 200 5.53 1.20 -7.20
N GLY A 201 5.82 2.38 -7.69
CA GLY A 201 7.19 2.74 -8.01
C GLY A 201 7.46 4.18 -7.62
N ALA A 202 8.18 4.40 -6.57
CA ALA A 202 8.45 5.68 -5.93
C ALA A 202 7.16 6.27 -5.31
N GLY A 203 7.02 6.15 -3.99
CA GLY A 203 6.18 7.09 -3.27
C GLY A 203 6.54 8.50 -3.76
N PRO A 204 5.59 9.42 -3.89
CA PRO A 204 5.93 10.78 -4.27
C PRO A 204 7.09 11.17 -3.37
N ALA A 205 8.20 11.60 -3.98
CA ALA A 205 9.24 12.25 -3.23
C ALA A 205 8.48 13.22 -2.33
N VAL A 206 8.55 13.00 -1.01
CA VAL A 206 8.01 13.95 -0.05
C VAL A 206 8.86 15.19 -0.28
N MET A 207 8.44 15.97 -1.26
CA MET A 207 8.82 17.35 -1.32
C MET A 207 8.38 17.90 0.02
N ALA A 208 9.33 18.35 0.81
CA ALA A 208 9.09 19.12 2.01
C ALA A 208 8.38 20.42 1.58
N GLY A 209 7.08 20.34 1.42
CA GLY A 209 6.18 21.39 1.02
C GLY A 209 4.78 20.80 0.99
N GLY A 210 3.85 21.38 1.75
CA GLY A 210 2.44 21.00 1.75
C GLY A 210 1.84 21.02 0.32
N PRO A 211 0.57 20.60 0.16
CA PRO A 211 -0.07 20.55 -1.14
C PRO A 211 0.09 21.90 -1.86
N ILE A 212 0.42 21.86 -3.15
CA ILE A 212 0.67 23.08 -3.95
C ILE A 212 -0.55 23.98 -3.83
N GLU A 213 -0.38 25.13 -3.18
CA GLU A 213 -1.46 26.09 -2.98
C GLU A 213 -1.92 26.68 -4.32
N HIS A 214 -3.22 26.81 -4.50
CA HIS A 214 -3.82 27.54 -5.60
C HIS A 214 -4.39 28.87 -5.08
N PRO A 215 -3.95 30.03 -5.58
CA PRO A 215 -4.37 31.33 -5.03
C PRO A 215 -5.89 31.53 -5.00
N GLY A 216 -6.59 31.13 -6.06
CA GLY A 216 -8.05 31.21 -6.13
C GLY A 216 -8.76 30.29 -5.13
N MET A 217 -8.26 29.08 -4.92
CA MET A 217 -8.83 28.14 -3.93
C MET A 217 -8.53 28.60 -2.50
N LYS A 218 -7.39 29.22 -2.26
CA LYS A 218 -7.04 29.82 -0.98
C LYS A 218 -7.99 30.96 -0.59
N ALA A 219 -8.39 31.76 -1.58
CA ALA A 219 -9.29 32.89 -1.41
C ALA A 219 -10.78 32.50 -1.30
N ALA A 220 -11.14 31.26 -1.67
CA ALA A 220 -12.51 30.79 -1.62
C ALA A 220 -13.07 30.83 -0.19
N LYS A 221 -14.26 31.42 -0.04
CA LYS A 221 -14.93 31.62 1.25
C LYS A 221 -16.05 30.60 1.51
N SER A 222 -16.39 29.79 0.50
CA SER A 222 -17.40 28.74 0.64
C SER A 222 -17.03 27.48 -0.17
N ALA A 223 -17.60 26.33 0.24
CA ALA A 223 -17.47 25.06 -0.46
C ALA A 223 -17.96 25.16 -1.92
N GLN A 224 -18.99 25.97 -2.18
CA GLN A 224 -19.52 26.15 -3.53
C GLN A 224 -18.57 26.93 -4.43
N GLU A 225 -17.95 28.01 -3.95
CA GLU A 225 -16.92 28.74 -4.68
C GLU A 225 -15.70 27.87 -5.00
N LEU A 226 -15.27 27.10 -4.02
CA LEU A 226 -14.15 26.17 -4.18
C LEU A 226 -14.43 25.13 -5.27
N ALA A 227 -15.64 24.53 -5.26
CA ALA A 227 -16.08 23.55 -6.26
C ALA A 227 -16.17 24.19 -7.66
N LYS A 228 -16.62 25.44 -7.78
CA LYS A 228 -16.70 26.17 -9.03
C LYS A 228 -15.31 26.42 -9.64
N ILE A 229 -14.34 26.81 -8.80
CA ILE A 229 -12.94 26.99 -9.24
C ILE A 229 -12.38 25.68 -9.76
N MET A 230 -12.56 24.58 -9.01
CA MET A 230 -12.07 23.25 -9.42
C MET A 230 -12.74 22.78 -10.72
N SER A 231 -14.05 23.04 -10.91
CA SER A 231 -14.78 22.63 -12.12
C SER A 231 -14.30 23.34 -13.38
N SER A 232 -13.89 24.62 -13.28
CA SER A 232 -13.43 25.44 -14.40
C SER A 232 -12.02 25.11 -14.90
N MET A 233 -11.26 24.31 -14.15
CA MET A 233 -9.88 23.94 -14.50
C MET A 233 -9.82 22.86 -15.59
N LYS A 234 -8.74 22.86 -16.37
CA LYS A 234 -8.41 21.78 -17.31
C LYS A 234 -8.03 20.51 -16.55
N GLN A 235 -8.15 19.34 -17.19
CA GLN A 235 -7.93 18.03 -16.57
C GLN A 235 -6.55 17.88 -15.89
N ASP A 236 -5.50 18.44 -16.53
CA ASP A 236 -4.13 18.38 -15.98
C ASP A 236 -3.94 19.29 -14.76
N GLU A 237 -4.60 20.44 -14.74
CA GLU A 237 -4.59 21.36 -13.60
C GLU A 237 -5.37 20.75 -12.42
N LYS A 238 -6.49 20.07 -12.68
CA LYS A 238 -7.24 19.36 -11.65
C LYS A 238 -6.40 18.34 -10.92
N LYS A 239 -5.60 17.55 -11.65
CA LYS A 239 -4.66 16.58 -11.05
C LYS A 239 -3.63 17.24 -10.15
N LYS A 240 -3.13 18.42 -10.55
CA LYS A 240 -2.11 19.17 -9.79
C LYS A 240 -2.64 19.71 -8.46
N TYR A 241 -3.88 20.18 -8.43
CA TYR A 241 -4.43 20.90 -7.26
C TYR A 241 -5.45 20.09 -6.45
N VAL A 242 -5.76 18.84 -6.82
CA VAL A 242 -6.76 18.01 -6.14
C VAL A 242 -6.46 17.82 -4.65
N ALA A 243 -5.19 17.66 -4.28
CA ALA A 243 -4.79 17.52 -2.88
C ALA A 243 -5.10 18.78 -2.07
N TYR A 244 -4.77 19.95 -2.61
CA TYR A 244 -5.09 21.24 -1.96
C TYR A 244 -6.60 21.49 -1.89
N PHE A 245 -7.32 21.17 -2.96
CA PHE A 245 -8.78 21.26 -3.00
C PHE A 245 -9.43 20.45 -1.87
N ASN A 246 -9.00 19.20 -1.66
CA ASN A 246 -9.56 18.33 -0.63
C ASN A 246 -9.32 18.87 0.78
N VAL A 247 -8.10 19.34 1.06
CA VAL A 247 -7.78 19.98 2.36
C VAL A 247 -8.65 21.22 2.58
N ARG A 248 -8.72 22.10 1.59
CA ARG A 248 -9.48 23.35 1.70
C ARG A 248 -10.99 23.12 1.79
N MET A 249 -11.52 22.11 1.11
CA MET A 249 -12.93 21.68 1.21
C MET A 249 -13.28 21.21 2.62
N GLN A 250 -12.37 20.50 3.25
CA GLN A 250 -12.57 20.04 4.64
C GLN A 250 -12.54 21.20 5.62
N GLU A 251 -11.58 22.12 5.49
CA GLU A 251 -11.51 23.34 6.32
C GLU A 251 -12.79 24.18 6.25
N LEU A 252 -13.32 24.38 5.03
CA LEU A 252 -14.56 25.17 4.85
C LEU A 252 -15.78 24.46 5.45
N LYS A 253 -15.87 23.13 5.33
CA LYS A 253 -16.95 22.34 5.96
C LYS A 253 -16.89 22.38 7.49
N GLU A 254 -15.70 22.30 8.07
CA GLU A 254 -15.48 22.38 9.52
C GLU A 254 -15.79 23.79 10.05
N ALA A 255 -15.58 24.82 9.22
CA ALA A 255 -15.94 26.21 9.53
C ALA A 255 -17.43 26.54 9.31
N GLY A 256 -18.23 25.60 8.79
CA GLY A 256 -19.65 25.80 8.50
C GLY A 256 -19.94 26.73 7.29
N LEU A 257 -19.00 26.83 6.34
CA LEU A 257 -19.03 27.75 5.18
C LEU A 257 -19.19 27.04 3.84
#